data_6fa91761ae8d3673dda07b690a10247a
#
_entry.id   6fa91761ae8d3673dda07b690a10247a
#
_cell.length_a   1.000
_cell.length_b   1.000
_cell.length_c   1.000
_cell.angle_alpha   90.00
_cell.angle_beta   90.00
_cell.angle_gamma   90.00
#
_symmetry.space_group_name_H-M   'P 1'
#
loop_
_entity.id
_entity.type
_entity.pdbx_description
1 polymer ?
#
loop_
_entity_poly.entity_id
_entity_poly.type
_entity_poly.pdbx_seq_one_letter_code
_entity_poly.pdbx_strand_id
1 'polypeptide(L)'
;MNKSSFGSHFTVTTWGESHGKALGAVIDGCPAGLSLSEEDIQKFLDRRKPGQSRYTTARKEGDLVEILSGVFEGKTTGTPISLMVRNTDQRSRDYGNIAYSYRPGHADYTFDAKYGFRDYRGGGRSSGRETIGRVASGAVASKLLASLGISFCTYTKSIGPVSIENFSPEEINNNAFYMPDADAAAKAGTYLEKCMKNQDSAGGVIECRITGVPAGLGNPVFEKLDAMLSQAVMSIGAVKAVEIGDGIHVAHMNGSEDNDGFTIKDNMINKTSNHAGGIMGGISDGSEIILRAYVKPTPSISQPQQTVTSQGRQISLEIHGRHDPVIVPRAVVVVESMCALAITDALFANMTSRLDKIQKIYSK
;
A
#
# COMPACT_ATOMS: atom_id res chain seq x y z
N MET A 1 16.89 -8.61 -14.04
CA MET A 1 17.39 -7.62 -13.07
C MET A 1 16.42 -7.57 -11.88
N ASN A 2 16.93 -7.53 -10.65
CA ASN A 2 16.11 -7.32 -9.46
C ASN A 2 15.72 -5.85 -9.40
N LYS A 3 14.42 -5.54 -9.32
CA LYS A 3 13.94 -4.16 -9.17
C LYS A 3 13.52 -3.91 -7.72
N SER A 4 14.27 -3.06 -7.01
CA SER A 4 13.88 -2.45 -5.73
C SER A 4 13.45 -0.99 -5.92
N SER A 5 13.23 -0.56 -7.16
CA SER A 5 12.82 0.79 -7.52
C SER A 5 11.46 0.77 -8.22
N PHE A 6 10.65 1.78 -7.94
CA PHE A 6 9.33 2.05 -8.52
C PHE A 6 9.29 3.48 -9.05
N GLY A 7 8.50 3.71 -10.12
CA GLY A 7 8.35 5.01 -10.77
C GLY A 7 9.38 5.26 -11.86
N SER A 8 9.16 6.29 -12.66
CA SER A 8 9.98 6.71 -13.79
C SER A 8 10.44 8.16 -13.68
N HIS A 9 9.58 9.04 -13.17
CA HIS A 9 9.81 10.48 -12.98
C HIS A 9 9.92 10.83 -11.49
N PHE A 10 9.05 10.24 -10.68
CA PHE A 10 9.15 10.25 -9.22
C PHE A 10 9.53 8.86 -8.77
N THR A 11 10.83 8.62 -8.63
CA THR A 11 11.35 7.29 -8.37
C THR A 11 11.60 7.03 -6.90
N VAL A 12 11.30 5.82 -6.47
CA VAL A 12 11.54 5.36 -5.10
C VAL A 12 12.34 4.08 -5.14
N THR A 13 13.50 4.05 -4.50
CA THR A 13 14.29 2.84 -4.29
C THR A 13 14.25 2.47 -2.82
N THR A 14 13.62 1.34 -2.46
CA THR A 14 13.60 0.84 -1.09
C THR A 14 14.77 -0.10 -0.83
N TRP A 15 15.33 -0.04 0.38
CA TRP A 15 16.47 -0.85 0.82
C TRP A 15 16.30 -1.34 2.25
N GLY A 16 17.16 -2.25 2.67
CA GLY A 16 17.17 -2.82 4.01
C GLY A 16 16.23 -4.01 4.17
N GLU A 17 16.31 -4.69 5.31
CA GLU A 17 15.65 -5.95 5.61
C GLU A 17 15.10 -5.98 7.03
N SER A 18 14.12 -6.86 7.27
CA SER A 18 13.39 -6.91 8.55
C SER A 18 14.28 -7.19 9.77
N HIS A 19 15.39 -7.90 9.59
CA HIS A 19 16.38 -8.22 10.63
C HIS A 19 17.75 -7.61 10.37
N GLY A 20 17.85 -6.68 9.40
CA GLY A 20 19.01 -5.82 9.20
C GLY A 20 19.08 -4.69 10.24
N LYS A 21 20.10 -3.85 10.14
CA LYS A 21 20.31 -2.71 11.08
C LYS A 21 19.25 -1.61 10.89
N ALA A 22 18.81 -1.41 9.65
CA ALA A 22 17.85 -0.37 9.26
C ALA A 22 17.14 -0.76 7.98
N LEU A 23 16.04 -0.03 7.69
CA LEU A 23 15.37 0.00 6.39
C LEU A 23 15.21 1.46 5.97
N GLY A 24 15.04 1.69 4.69
CA GLY A 24 14.81 3.04 4.21
C GLY A 24 14.41 3.10 2.75
N ALA A 25 14.38 4.32 2.25
CA ALA A 25 14.13 4.61 0.86
C ALA A 25 14.97 5.80 0.40
N VAL A 26 15.23 5.83 -0.90
CA VAL A 26 15.73 7.01 -1.59
C VAL A 26 14.66 7.42 -2.58
N ILE A 27 14.23 8.68 -2.51
CA ILE A 27 13.28 9.30 -3.43
C ILE A 27 14.06 10.22 -4.35
N ASP A 28 13.88 10.09 -5.64
CA ASP A 28 14.44 11.00 -6.64
C ASP A 28 13.32 11.57 -7.51
N GLY A 29 13.52 12.79 -8.05
CA GLY A 29 12.52 13.51 -8.83
C GLY A 29 11.52 14.32 -8.00
N CYS A 30 11.68 14.45 -6.69
CA CYS A 30 10.85 15.37 -5.89
C CYS A 30 11.24 16.81 -6.17
N PRO A 31 10.30 17.71 -6.56
CA PRO A 31 10.60 19.12 -6.82
C PRO A 31 11.17 19.83 -5.59
N ALA A 32 12.02 20.84 -5.83
CA ALA A 32 12.48 21.74 -4.77
C ALA A 32 11.34 22.61 -4.24
N GLY A 33 11.42 22.98 -2.96
CA GLY A 33 10.51 23.94 -2.34
C GLY A 33 9.29 23.36 -1.64
N LEU A 34 9.07 22.03 -1.68
CA LEU A 34 8.03 21.39 -0.88
C LEU A 34 8.43 21.47 0.60
N SER A 35 7.55 22.05 1.46
CA SER A 35 7.76 22.00 2.91
C SER A 35 7.70 20.55 3.39
N LEU A 36 8.73 20.06 4.08
CA LEU A 36 8.85 18.68 4.52
C LEU A 36 9.65 18.56 5.83
N SER A 37 9.10 17.82 6.78
CA SER A 37 9.74 17.45 8.04
C SER A 37 9.58 15.96 8.33
N GLU A 38 10.32 15.45 9.31
CA GLU A 38 10.16 14.07 9.82
C GLU A 38 8.74 13.85 10.36
N GLU A 39 8.11 14.83 11.00
CA GLU A 39 6.76 14.72 11.55
C GLU A 39 5.69 14.50 10.46
N ASP A 40 5.89 15.07 9.27
CA ASP A 40 4.99 14.83 8.14
C ASP A 40 4.99 13.36 7.72
N ILE A 41 6.17 12.76 7.68
CA ILE A 41 6.38 11.35 7.32
C ILE A 41 5.96 10.44 8.47
N GLN A 42 6.27 10.83 9.71
CA GLN A 42 6.01 10.03 10.89
C GLN A 42 4.51 9.75 11.08
N LYS A 43 3.63 10.70 10.78
CA LYS A 43 2.17 10.53 10.83
C LYS A 43 1.70 9.32 9.98
N PHE A 44 2.32 9.10 8.84
CA PHE A 44 2.02 7.96 7.97
C PHE A 44 2.61 6.66 8.55
N LEU A 45 3.85 6.71 9.01
CA LEU A 45 4.50 5.54 9.64
C LEU A 45 3.78 5.12 10.92
N ASP A 46 3.21 6.05 11.68
CA ASP A 46 2.42 5.77 12.88
C ASP A 46 1.17 4.95 12.57
N ARG A 47 0.52 5.17 11.42
CA ARG A 47 -0.60 4.35 10.94
C ARG A 47 -0.16 2.94 10.52
N ARG A 48 1.10 2.76 10.11
CA ARG A 48 1.67 1.49 9.68
C ARG A 48 2.25 0.65 10.83
N LYS A 49 2.83 1.27 11.86
CA LYS A 49 3.63 0.61 12.91
C LYS A 49 2.89 -0.54 13.61
N PRO A 50 3.61 -1.54 14.15
CA PRO A 50 2.99 -2.61 14.95
C PRO A 50 2.49 -2.09 16.31
N GLY A 51 1.66 -2.90 17.00
CA GLY A 51 1.29 -2.63 18.39
C GLY A 51 0.22 -1.57 18.59
N GLN A 52 -0.58 -1.23 17.57
CA GLN A 52 -1.62 -0.20 17.64
C GLN A 52 -2.91 -0.66 18.32
N SER A 53 -3.16 -1.97 18.37
CA SER A 53 -4.36 -2.54 18.98
C SER A 53 -4.12 -3.96 19.47
N ARG A 54 -5.05 -4.52 20.25
CA ARG A 54 -5.02 -5.93 20.68
C ARG A 54 -5.09 -6.94 19.52
N TYR A 55 -5.46 -6.48 18.33
CA TYR A 55 -5.56 -7.29 17.10
C TYR A 55 -4.31 -7.19 16.22
N THR A 56 -3.25 -6.56 16.72
CA THR A 56 -1.95 -6.47 16.05
C THR A 56 -0.87 -7.11 16.89
N THR A 57 0.26 -7.42 16.25
CA THR A 57 1.42 -8.00 16.95
C THR A 57 1.84 -7.16 18.17
N ALA A 58 2.25 -7.83 19.24
CA ALA A 58 2.76 -7.20 20.47
C ALA A 58 4.17 -6.58 20.31
N ARG A 59 4.72 -6.50 19.10
CA ARG A 59 5.98 -5.79 18.85
C ARG A 59 5.80 -4.30 19.13
N LYS A 60 6.79 -3.69 19.76
CA LYS A 60 6.84 -2.26 20.04
C LYS A 60 8.01 -1.66 19.28
N GLU A 61 7.74 -1.11 18.11
CA GLU A 61 8.72 -0.37 17.31
C GLU A 61 8.19 1.03 17.05
N GLY A 62 9.00 2.06 17.32
CA GLY A 62 8.61 3.46 17.09
C GLY A 62 8.57 3.80 15.60
N ASP A 63 9.32 3.03 14.78
CA ASP A 63 9.52 3.29 13.35
C ASP A 63 9.88 4.77 13.08
N LEU A 64 10.75 5.34 13.95
CA LEU A 64 11.16 6.73 13.85
C LEU A 64 11.97 6.95 12.57
N VAL A 65 11.52 7.90 11.76
CA VAL A 65 12.19 8.25 10.51
C VAL A 65 13.25 9.32 10.73
N GLU A 66 14.37 9.18 10.05
CA GLU A 66 15.44 10.17 9.91
C GLU A 66 15.51 10.60 8.43
N ILE A 67 15.49 11.91 8.16
CA ILE A 67 15.79 12.48 6.83
C ILE A 67 17.30 12.72 6.77
N LEU A 68 17.98 12.00 5.87
CA LEU A 68 19.45 12.06 5.77
C LEU A 68 19.95 13.02 4.70
N SER A 69 19.11 13.36 3.70
CA SER A 69 19.45 14.28 2.60
C SER A 69 18.20 14.81 1.91
N GLY A 70 18.37 15.78 1.02
CA GLY A 70 17.34 16.29 0.13
C GLY A 70 16.39 17.32 0.77
N VAL A 71 16.63 17.73 2.02
CA VAL A 71 15.87 18.76 2.74
C VAL A 71 16.84 19.75 3.37
N PHE A 72 16.57 21.05 3.23
CA PHE A 72 17.29 22.15 3.85
C PHE A 72 16.31 23.20 4.34
N GLU A 73 16.44 23.67 5.58
CA GLU A 73 15.53 24.61 6.23
C GLU A 73 14.04 24.26 6.08
N GLY A 74 13.72 22.95 6.23
CA GLY A 74 12.35 22.45 6.16
C GLY A 74 11.74 22.42 4.76
N LYS A 75 12.55 22.52 3.69
CA LYS A 75 12.11 22.44 2.30
C LYS A 75 12.95 21.45 1.50
N THR A 76 12.31 20.75 0.58
CA THR A 76 13.01 19.90 -0.39
C THR A 76 13.93 20.72 -1.27
N THR A 77 15.09 20.15 -1.65
CA THR A 77 16.13 20.82 -2.43
C THR A 77 16.11 20.46 -3.92
N GLY A 78 15.28 19.48 -4.33
CA GLY A 78 15.29 18.94 -5.69
C GLY A 78 16.37 17.88 -5.91
N THR A 79 17.14 17.52 -4.88
CA THR A 79 18.12 16.43 -4.88
C THR A 79 17.54 15.20 -4.20
N PRO A 80 18.16 14.00 -4.32
CA PRO A 80 17.61 12.80 -3.73
C PRO A 80 17.35 12.90 -2.21
N ILE A 81 16.13 12.54 -1.79
CA ILE A 81 15.73 12.48 -0.39
C ILE A 81 16.01 11.08 0.12
N SER A 82 16.95 10.93 1.05
CA SER A 82 17.24 9.67 1.70
C SER A 82 16.55 9.59 3.06
N LEU A 83 15.77 8.53 3.26
CA LEU A 83 15.00 8.27 4.47
C LEU A 83 15.48 6.97 5.12
N MET A 84 15.61 6.95 6.44
CA MET A 84 16.03 5.79 7.19
C MET A 84 15.19 5.58 8.45
N VAL A 85 14.91 4.30 8.77
CA VAL A 85 14.29 3.86 10.03
C VAL A 85 15.15 2.74 10.60
N ARG A 86 15.60 2.87 11.85
CA ARG A 86 16.40 1.85 12.54
C ARG A 86 15.53 0.72 13.06
N ASN A 87 16.03 -0.51 12.99
CA ASN A 87 15.42 -1.66 13.64
C ASN A 87 15.86 -1.74 15.10
N THR A 88 14.91 -1.76 16.04
CA THR A 88 15.20 -1.74 17.49
C THR A 88 14.76 -3.00 18.25
N ASP A 89 13.73 -3.74 17.79
CA ASP A 89 13.16 -4.94 18.44
C ASP A 89 13.26 -6.19 17.55
N GLN A 90 14.44 -6.46 16.97
CA GLN A 90 14.69 -7.66 16.20
C GLN A 90 15.15 -8.81 17.13
N ARG A 91 14.43 -9.97 17.10
CA ARG A 91 14.78 -11.16 17.87
C ARG A 91 15.11 -12.33 16.94
N SER A 92 16.37 -12.43 16.56
CA SER A 92 16.84 -13.48 15.62
C SER A 92 16.75 -14.90 16.21
N ARG A 93 16.65 -15.05 17.54
CA ARG A 93 16.57 -16.36 18.23
C ARG A 93 15.25 -17.09 17.98
N ASP A 94 14.19 -16.40 17.59
CA ASP A 94 12.84 -16.96 17.37
C ASP A 94 12.76 -17.80 16.08
N TYR A 95 13.81 -17.85 15.27
CA TYR A 95 13.79 -18.46 13.93
C TYR A 95 14.66 -19.73 13.79
N GLY A 96 15.35 -20.18 14.85
CA GLY A 96 16.27 -21.32 14.79
C GLY A 96 15.59 -22.62 14.32
N ASN A 97 14.38 -22.90 14.83
CA ASN A 97 13.63 -24.13 14.53
C ASN A 97 13.06 -24.17 13.09
N ILE A 98 12.98 -23.03 12.40
CA ILE A 98 12.43 -22.92 11.05
C ILE A 98 13.50 -22.67 9.98
N ALA A 99 14.78 -22.65 10.36
CA ALA A 99 15.89 -22.40 9.44
C ALA A 99 15.92 -23.36 8.25
N TYR A 100 15.56 -24.62 8.49
CA TYR A 100 15.58 -25.70 7.50
C TYR A 100 14.19 -26.09 7.01
N SER A 101 13.14 -25.35 7.35
CA SER A 101 11.75 -25.65 6.99
C SER A 101 11.18 -24.57 6.09
N TYR A 102 10.26 -24.94 5.21
CA TYR A 102 9.52 -23.99 4.39
C TYR A 102 8.17 -23.70 5.02
N ARG A 103 7.99 -22.50 5.55
CA ARG A 103 6.73 -22.09 6.15
C ARG A 103 5.63 -22.00 5.08
N PRO A 104 4.47 -22.64 5.26
CA PRO A 104 3.35 -22.51 4.35
C PRO A 104 2.95 -21.04 4.16
N GLY A 105 2.66 -20.67 2.92
CA GLY A 105 2.23 -19.31 2.57
C GLY A 105 3.30 -18.19 2.65
N HIS A 106 4.55 -18.52 3.04
CA HIS A 106 5.69 -17.61 3.07
C HIS A 106 6.60 -17.77 1.84
N ALA A 107 7.56 -16.86 1.69
CA ALA A 107 8.48 -16.84 0.56
C ALA A 107 9.74 -17.72 0.74
N ASP A 108 9.81 -18.53 1.78
CA ASP A 108 11.02 -19.28 2.14
C ASP A 108 11.54 -20.13 0.97
N TYR A 109 10.66 -20.97 0.39
CA TYR A 109 11.00 -21.84 -0.75
C TYR A 109 11.40 -21.02 -1.99
N THR A 110 10.65 -19.97 -2.29
CA THR A 110 10.87 -19.17 -3.50
C THR A 110 12.17 -18.36 -3.43
N PHE A 111 12.61 -17.97 -2.23
CA PHE A 111 13.91 -17.32 -2.03
C PHE A 111 15.06 -18.32 -2.25
N ASP A 112 14.99 -19.51 -1.66
CA ASP A 112 16.00 -20.54 -1.88
C ASP A 112 16.07 -20.95 -3.35
N ALA A 113 14.93 -21.14 -4.01
CA ALA A 113 14.86 -21.48 -5.43
C ALA A 113 15.42 -20.38 -6.35
N LYS A 114 15.24 -19.11 -5.98
CA LYS A 114 15.68 -17.98 -6.80
C LYS A 114 17.12 -17.58 -6.56
N TYR A 115 17.56 -17.53 -5.30
CA TYR A 115 18.84 -16.98 -4.90
C TYR A 115 19.86 -18.02 -4.46
N GLY A 116 19.45 -19.29 -4.32
CA GLY A 116 20.31 -20.39 -3.85
C GLY A 116 20.48 -20.48 -2.34
N PHE A 117 20.15 -19.40 -1.61
CA PHE A 117 20.13 -19.37 -0.15
C PHE A 117 19.26 -18.21 0.35
N ARG A 118 18.90 -18.23 1.63
CA ARG A 118 18.14 -17.14 2.27
C ARG A 118 18.67 -16.81 3.67
N ASP A 119 18.44 -15.61 4.12
CA ASP A 119 18.51 -15.29 5.55
C ASP A 119 17.21 -15.78 6.23
N TYR A 120 17.30 -16.90 6.97
CA TYR A 120 16.17 -17.51 7.65
C TYR A 120 15.65 -16.73 8.85
N ARG A 121 16.37 -15.71 9.33
CA ARG A 121 16.05 -14.91 10.53
C ARG A 121 14.81 -14.03 10.37
N GLY A 122 14.09 -14.14 9.27
CA GLY A 122 12.84 -13.43 9.03
C GLY A 122 12.44 -13.45 7.56
N GLY A 123 11.47 -12.62 7.18
CA GLY A 123 11.01 -12.50 5.80
C GLY A 123 11.91 -11.65 4.90
N GLY A 124 13.00 -11.06 5.41
CA GLY A 124 13.90 -10.20 4.64
C GLY A 124 13.14 -9.10 3.90
N ARG A 125 13.36 -9.01 2.58
CA ARG A 125 12.67 -8.08 1.67
C ARG A 125 11.19 -8.45 1.41
N SER A 126 10.74 -9.66 1.75
CA SER A 126 9.32 -10.06 1.67
C SER A 126 8.55 -9.84 2.98
N SER A 127 9.19 -9.28 4.00
CA SER A 127 8.55 -8.93 5.26
C SER A 127 7.66 -7.70 5.12
N GLY A 128 6.57 -7.64 5.91
CA GLY A 128 5.75 -6.43 6.03
C GLY A 128 6.52 -5.17 6.50
N ARG A 129 7.72 -5.32 7.09
CA ARG A 129 8.58 -4.17 7.44
C ARG A 129 9.15 -3.45 6.22
N GLU A 130 9.28 -4.11 5.08
CA GLU A 130 9.70 -3.47 3.83
C GLU A 130 8.80 -2.28 3.46
N THR A 131 7.53 -2.34 3.84
CA THR A 131 6.56 -1.27 3.59
C THR A 131 6.88 0.05 4.29
N ILE A 132 7.81 0.09 5.25
CA ILE A 132 8.34 1.34 5.86
C ILE A 132 8.85 2.29 4.78
N GLY A 133 9.69 1.81 3.87
CA GLY A 133 10.23 2.63 2.79
C GLY A 133 9.14 3.13 1.84
N ARG A 134 8.13 2.30 1.55
CA ARG A 134 6.98 2.68 0.71
C ARG A 134 6.14 3.76 1.38
N VAL A 135 5.81 3.59 2.66
CA VAL A 135 4.97 4.54 3.42
C VAL A 135 5.69 5.86 3.63
N ALA A 136 6.97 5.82 3.99
CA ALA A 136 7.77 7.04 4.13
C ALA A 136 7.84 7.85 2.82
N SER A 137 8.04 7.17 1.69
CA SER A 137 8.07 7.82 0.37
C SER A 137 6.67 8.27 -0.07
N GLY A 138 5.63 7.47 0.24
CA GLY A 138 4.24 7.83 -0.04
C GLY A 138 3.77 9.05 0.72
N ALA A 139 4.27 9.27 1.95
CA ALA A 139 3.99 10.49 2.71
C ALA A 139 4.50 11.75 1.99
N VAL A 140 5.70 11.69 1.42
CA VAL A 140 6.26 12.80 0.61
C VAL A 140 5.41 13.05 -0.63
N ALA A 141 5.05 11.97 -1.36
CA ALA A 141 4.18 12.05 -2.53
C ALA A 141 2.79 12.61 -2.18
N SER A 142 2.16 12.13 -1.09
CA SER A 142 0.86 12.62 -0.62
C SER A 142 0.89 14.10 -0.25
N LYS A 143 1.96 14.56 0.39
CA LYS A 143 2.12 15.97 0.73
C LYS A 143 2.25 16.85 -0.52
N LEU A 144 2.98 16.40 -1.53
CA LEU A 144 3.08 17.07 -2.83
C LEU A 144 1.71 17.12 -3.51
N LEU A 145 1.01 16.00 -3.58
CA LEU A 145 -0.31 15.90 -4.21
C LEU A 145 -1.36 16.76 -3.49
N ALA A 146 -1.31 16.82 -2.16
CA ALA A 146 -2.19 17.68 -1.36
C ALA A 146 -2.01 19.16 -1.70
N SER A 147 -0.80 19.62 -2.03
CA SER A 147 -0.56 21.00 -2.49
C SER A 147 -1.21 21.31 -3.84
N LEU A 148 -1.63 20.28 -4.57
CA LEU A 148 -2.35 20.37 -5.85
C LEU A 148 -3.85 20.08 -5.72
N GLY A 149 -4.36 19.92 -4.49
CA GLY A 149 -5.77 19.62 -4.23
C GLY A 149 -6.17 18.15 -4.42
N ILE A 150 -5.19 17.24 -4.56
CA ILE A 150 -5.44 15.80 -4.66
C ILE A 150 -5.42 15.19 -3.26
N SER A 151 -6.46 14.44 -2.91
CA SER A 151 -6.61 13.83 -1.58
C SER A 151 -7.00 12.36 -1.65
N PHE A 152 -6.71 11.64 -0.58
CA PHE A 152 -6.92 10.20 -0.44
C PHE A 152 -7.84 9.94 0.76
N CYS A 153 -8.86 9.10 0.55
CA CYS A 153 -9.67 8.51 1.59
C CYS A 153 -9.52 6.99 1.51
N THR A 154 -8.69 6.42 2.36
CA THR A 154 -8.35 4.99 2.33
C THR A 154 -8.76 4.33 3.63
N TYR A 155 -9.49 3.22 3.52
CA TYR A 155 -10.12 2.55 4.65
C TYR A 155 -10.26 1.04 4.44
N THR A 156 -10.53 0.33 5.53
CA THR A 156 -10.89 -1.09 5.49
C THR A 156 -12.35 -1.25 5.06
N LYS A 157 -12.56 -1.89 3.91
CA LYS A 157 -13.90 -2.20 3.39
C LYS A 157 -14.47 -3.48 4.01
N SER A 158 -13.59 -4.48 4.24
CA SER A 158 -14.00 -5.71 4.92
C SER A 158 -12.86 -6.38 5.68
N ILE A 159 -13.21 -7.16 6.70
CA ILE A 159 -12.32 -8.12 7.39
C ILE A 159 -13.02 -9.48 7.40
N GLY A 160 -12.41 -10.48 6.76
CA GLY A 160 -13.05 -11.76 6.54
C GLY A 160 -14.42 -11.59 5.87
N PRO A 161 -15.49 -12.18 6.43
CA PRO A 161 -16.84 -12.06 5.88
C PRO A 161 -17.57 -10.76 6.28
N VAL A 162 -16.97 -9.93 7.14
CA VAL A 162 -17.62 -8.71 7.65
C VAL A 162 -17.26 -7.54 6.74
N SER A 163 -18.24 -7.01 6.02
CA SER A 163 -18.12 -5.81 5.17
C SER A 163 -18.87 -4.63 5.79
N ILE A 164 -18.45 -3.41 5.43
CA ILE A 164 -19.19 -2.19 5.76
C ILE A 164 -20.52 -2.16 5.00
N GLU A 165 -21.55 -1.63 5.65
CA GLU A 165 -22.86 -1.36 5.06
C GLU A 165 -23.12 0.15 4.98
N ASN A 166 -22.51 0.92 5.88
CA ASN A 166 -22.61 2.37 5.95
C ASN A 166 -21.24 3.01 5.76
N PHE A 167 -21.23 4.29 5.36
CA PHE A 167 -20.00 5.05 5.15
C PHE A 167 -20.05 6.38 5.90
N SER A 168 -19.27 6.48 6.96
CA SER A 168 -19.04 7.68 7.78
C SER A 168 -17.55 7.94 7.87
N PRO A 169 -17.01 8.91 7.12
CA PRO A 169 -15.55 9.17 7.07
C PRO A 169 -14.93 9.44 8.45
N GLU A 170 -15.65 10.07 9.34
CA GLU A 170 -15.24 10.35 10.72
C GLU A 170 -14.97 9.09 11.55
N GLU A 171 -15.63 7.97 11.22
CA GLU A 171 -15.46 6.70 11.91
C GLU A 171 -14.16 5.99 11.55
N ILE A 172 -13.53 6.33 10.42
CA ILE A 172 -12.31 5.66 9.93
C ILE A 172 -11.22 5.65 11.00
N ASN A 173 -11.02 6.77 11.69
CA ASN A 173 -9.98 6.92 12.72
C ASN A 173 -10.45 6.63 14.14
N ASN A 174 -11.76 6.32 14.36
CA ASN A 174 -12.35 6.10 15.66
C ASN A 174 -12.33 4.63 16.11
N ASN A 175 -11.85 3.73 15.26
CA ASN A 175 -11.77 2.30 15.58
C ASN A 175 -10.43 1.69 15.13
N ALA A 176 -10.11 0.54 15.72
CA ALA A 176 -8.82 -0.15 15.50
C ALA A 176 -8.64 -0.73 14.08
N PHE A 177 -9.68 -0.70 13.27
CA PHE A 177 -9.71 -1.37 11.96
C PHE A 177 -9.70 -0.39 10.78
N TYR A 178 -9.78 0.92 11.04
CA TYR A 178 -9.97 1.95 10.00
C TYR A 178 -11.21 1.68 9.13
N MET A 179 -12.30 1.18 9.74
CA MET A 179 -13.58 0.99 9.06
C MET A 179 -14.45 2.24 9.19
N PRO A 180 -15.08 2.73 8.10
CA PRO A 180 -16.00 3.86 8.13
C PRO A 180 -17.42 3.47 8.63
N ASP A 181 -17.55 2.39 9.40
CA ASP A 181 -18.80 1.82 9.91
C ASP A 181 -18.53 1.22 11.29
N ALA A 182 -19.07 1.85 12.33
CA ALA A 182 -18.85 1.44 13.71
C ALA A 182 -19.44 0.05 14.01
N ASP A 183 -20.60 -0.30 13.43
CA ASP A 183 -21.24 -1.60 13.62
C ASP A 183 -20.44 -2.71 12.93
N ALA A 184 -19.98 -2.46 11.71
CA ALA A 184 -19.09 -3.38 11.00
C ALA A 184 -17.77 -3.56 11.76
N ALA A 185 -17.20 -2.50 12.32
CA ALA A 185 -15.99 -2.58 13.14
C ALA A 185 -16.20 -3.45 14.40
N ALA A 186 -17.32 -3.32 15.09
CA ALA A 186 -17.65 -4.17 16.24
C ALA A 186 -17.82 -5.65 15.84
N LYS A 187 -18.53 -5.92 14.74
CA LYS A 187 -18.70 -7.27 14.19
C LYS A 187 -17.35 -7.87 13.77
N ALA A 188 -16.47 -7.09 13.13
CA ALA A 188 -15.11 -7.49 12.74
C ALA A 188 -14.26 -7.87 13.97
N GLY A 189 -14.35 -7.09 15.06
CA GLY A 189 -13.70 -7.41 16.33
C GLY A 189 -14.12 -8.77 16.86
N THR A 190 -15.43 -9.04 16.91
CA THR A 190 -16.00 -10.32 17.34
C THR A 190 -15.54 -11.49 16.46
N TYR A 191 -15.48 -11.27 15.14
CA TYR A 191 -14.98 -12.28 14.18
C TYR A 191 -13.50 -12.59 14.43
N LEU A 192 -12.67 -11.55 14.62
CA LEU A 192 -11.25 -11.73 14.88
C LEU A 192 -10.97 -12.42 16.22
N GLU A 193 -11.77 -12.19 17.26
CA GLU A 193 -11.66 -12.92 18.52
C GLU A 193 -11.88 -14.43 18.34
N LYS A 194 -12.78 -14.83 17.44
CA LYS A 194 -12.95 -16.24 17.06
C LYS A 194 -11.74 -16.78 16.31
N CYS A 195 -11.19 -16.02 15.35
CA CYS A 195 -9.97 -16.39 14.65
C CYS A 195 -8.81 -16.62 15.64
N MET A 196 -8.60 -15.67 16.57
CA MET A 196 -7.54 -15.76 17.57
C MET A 196 -7.70 -16.98 18.50
N LYS A 197 -8.94 -17.29 18.95
CA LYS A 197 -9.23 -18.51 19.72
C LYS A 197 -8.90 -19.79 18.95
N ASN A 198 -9.13 -19.77 17.64
CA ASN A 198 -8.83 -20.88 16.74
C ASN A 198 -7.37 -20.86 16.25
N GLN A 199 -6.52 -19.98 16.77
CA GLN A 199 -5.12 -19.82 16.33
C GLN A 199 -4.98 -19.57 14.82
N ASP A 200 -5.93 -18.83 14.25
CA ASP A 200 -6.06 -18.55 12.83
C ASP A 200 -6.00 -17.04 12.56
N SER A 201 -6.07 -16.63 11.29
CA SER A 201 -5.97 -15.25 10.82
C SER A 201 -7.05 -14.92 9.79
N ALA A 202 -7.24 -13.63 9.55
CA ALA A 202 -8.18 -13.12 8.57
C ALA A 202 -7.51 -12.25 7.51
N GLY A 203 -8.04 -12.31 6.28
CA GLY A 203 -7.80 -11.35 5.22
C GLY A 203 -8.87 -10.26 5.21
N GLY A 204 -8.93 -9.49 4.14
CA GLY A 204 -9.96 -8.49 3.92
C GLY A 204 -9.70 -7.62 2.71
N VAL A 205 -10.49 -6.57 2.59
CA VAL A 205 -10.46 -5.63 1.46
C VAL A 205 -10.20 -4.22 1.96
N ILE A 206 -9.31 -3.51 1.29
CA ILE A 206 -9.04 -2.09 1.48
C ILE A 206 -9.60 -1.35 0.28
N GLU A 207 -10.35 -0.27 0.49
CA GLU A 207 -10.76 0.64 -0.57
C GLU A 207 -10.03 1.97 -0.44
N CYS A 208 -9.49 2.46 -1.55
CA CYS A 208 -8.84 3.75 -1.68
C CYS A 208 -9.63 4.60 -2.67
N ARG A 209 -10.12 5.74 -2.21
CA ARG A 209 -10.82 6.74 -3.02
C ARG A 209 -9.91 7.96 -3.17
N ILE A 210 -9.69 8.39 -4.41
CA ILE A 210 -8.77 9.48 -4.73
C ILE A 210 -9.55 10.59 -5.43
N THR A 211 -9.56 11.77 -4.85
CA THR A 211 -10.27 12.93 -5.38
C THR A 211 -9.32 14.03 -5.81
N GLY A 212 -9.76 14.92 -6.69
CA GLY A 212 -8.97 16.05 -7.18
C GLY A 212 -7.95 15.70 -8.27
N VAL A 213 -7.91 14.45 -8.74
CA VAL A 213 -7.06 14.05 -9.87
C VAL A 213 -7.60 14.70 -11.15
N PRO A 214 -6.81 15.53 -11.85
CA PRO A 214 -7.28 16.15 -13.10
C PRO A 214 -7.48 15.09 -14.19
N ALA A 215 -8.39 15.36 -15.13
CA ALA A 215 -8.49 14.58 -16.35
C ALA A 215 -7.19 14.63 -17.15
N GLY A 216 -6.75 13.49 -17.70
CA GLY A 216 -5.61 13.41 -18.60
C GLY A 216 -4.35 12.76 -18.04
N LEU A 217 -4.36 12.17 -16.83
CA LEU A 217 -3.22 11.42 -16.31
C LEU A 217 -3.27 9.95 -16.78
N GLY A 218 -2.12 9.40 -17.09
CA GLY A 218 -1.96 8.06 -17.66
C GLY A 218 -1.86 8.10 -19.18
N ASN A 219 -1.56 6.95 -19.77
CA ASN A 219 -1.38 6.79 -21.20
C ASN A 219 -2.26 5.66 -21.74
N PRO A 220 -2.63 5.69 -23.02
CA PRO A 220 -3.21 4.50 -23.66
C PRO A 220 -2.17 3.39 -23.76
N VAL A 221 -2.60 2.15 -23.95
CA VAL A 221 -1.83 0.93 -24.16
C VAL A 221 -1.15 0.42 -22.86
N PHE A 222 0.16 0.55 -22.68
CA PHE A 222 0.86 -0.17 -21.61
C PHE A 222 0.97 0.58 -20.28
N GLU A 223 0.97 1.91 -20.30
CA GLU A 223 1.05 2.74 -19.11
C GLU A 223 -0.30 3.37 -18.76
N LYS A 224 -1.37 2.59 -18.91
CA LYS A 224 -2.69 2.97 -18.44
C LYS A 224 -2.65 3.26 -16.95
N LEU A 225 -3.38 4.28 -16.49
CA LEU A 225 -3.38 4.66 -15.08
C LEU A 225 -3.89 3.53 -14.18
N ASP A 226 -4.91 2.78 -14.62
CA ASP A 226 -5.40 1.58 -13.93
C ASP A 226 -4.32 0.49 -13.84
N ALA A 227 -3.51 0.30 -14.89
CA ALA A 227 -2.40 -0.65 -14.88
C ALA A 227 -1.26 -0.20 -13.93
N MET A 228 -0.91 1.10 -13.92
CA MET A 228 0.11 1.65 -13.02
C MET A 228 -0.33 1.54 -11.55
N LEU A 229 -1.57 1.90 -11.22
CA LEU A 229 -2.15 1.74 -9.89
C LEU A 229 -2.20 0.27 -9.46
N SER A 230 -2.64 -0.61 -10.37
CA SER A 230 -2.68 -2.05 -10.11
C SER A 230 -1.28 -2.62 -9.88
N GLN A 231 -0.28 -2.25 -10.66
CA GLN A 231 1.12 -2.65 -10.47
C GLN A 231 1.65 -2.19 -9.09
N ALA A 232 1.40 -0.93 -8.75
CA ALA A 232 1.83 -0.34 -7.49
C ALA A 232 1.25 -1.12 -6.31
N VAL A 233 -0.07 -1.32 -6.28
CA VAL A 233 -0.79 -1.96 -5.18
C VAL A 233 -0.58 -3.47 -5.16
N MET A 234 -0.56 -4.16 -6.31
CA MET A 234 -0.26 -5.59 -6.40
C MET A 234 1.16 -5.94 -5.93
N SER A 235 2.10 -4.98 -5.98
CA SER A 235 3.46 -5.16 -5.48
C SER A 235 3.55 -5.23 -3.95
N ILE A 236 2.48 -4.86 -3.23
CA ILE A 236 2.42 -4.95 -1.77
C ILE A 236 2.31 -6.43 -1.37
N GLY A 237 3.15 -6.86 -0.41
CA GLY A 237 3.07 -8.21 0.13
C GLY A 237 1.66 -8.53 0.66
N ALA A 238 1.17 -9.74 0.40
CA ALA A 238 -0.16 -10.25 0.73
C ALA A 238 -1.33 -9.72 -0.11
N VAL A 239 -1.18 -8.72 -0.96
CA VAL A 239 -2.21 -8.36 -1.95
C VAL A 239 -2.31 -9.45 -3.02
N LYS A 240 -3.54 -9.85 -3.37
CA LYS A 240 -3.81 -10.96 -4.29
C LYS A 240 -4.73 -10.57 -5.46
N ALA A 241 -5.45 -9.47 -5.34
CA ALA A 241 -6.23 -8.87 -6.41
C ALA A 241 -6.32 -7.35 -6.23
N VAL A 242 -6.52 -6.64 -7.32
CA VAL A 242 -6.81 -5.20 -7.38
C VAL A 242 -7.99 -4.99 -8.31
N GLU A 243 -8.92 -4.14 -7.93
CA GLU A 243 -10.06 -3.71 -8.73
C GLU A 243 -10.07 -2.19 -8.88
N ILE A 244 -10.55 -1.72 -10.01
CA ILE A 244 -10.83 -0.31 -10.31
C ILE A 244 -12.31 -0.18 -10.66
N GLY A 245 -12.98 0.85 -10.15
CA GLY A 245 -14.40 1.08 -10.36
C GLY A 245 -15.25 -0.09 -9.88
N ASP A 246 -16.14 -0.60 -10.72
CA ASP A 246 -16.99 -1.75 -10.40
C ASP A 246 -16.23 -3.10 -10.40
N GLY A 247 -14.96 -3.09 -10.86
CA GLY A 247 -14.05 -4.23 -10.74
C GLY A 247 -14.57 -5.47 -11.48
N ILE A 248 -14.56 -6.63 -10.79
CA ILE A 248 -15.03 -7.89 -11.41
C ILE A 248 -16.54 -7.90 -11.71
N HIS A 249 -17.32 -6.99 -11.11
CA HIS A 249 -18.76 -6.94 -11.29
C HIS A 249 -19.13 -6.61 -12.75
N VAL A 250 -18.32 -5.83 -13.46
CA VAL A 250 -18.54 -5.48 -14.88
C VAL A 250 -18.69 -6.70 -15.78
N ALA A 251 -18.12 -7.86 -15.42
CA ALA A 251 -18.26 -9.08 -16.19
C ALA A 251 -19.70 -9.64 -16.23
N HIS A 252 -20.57 -9.15 -15.36
CA HIS A 252 -21.99 -9.54 -15.27
C HIS A 252 -22.94 -8.43 -15.71
N MET A 253 -22.41 -7.28 -16.15
CA MET A 253 -23.20 -6.13 -16.62
C MET A 253 -23.33 -6.13 -18.14
N ASN A 254 -24.42 -5.53 -18.62
CA ASN A 254 -24.54 -5.16 -20.03
C ASN A 254 -23.92 -3.79 -20.27
N GLY A 255 -23.48 -3.47 -21.49
CA GLY A 255 -22.87 -2.18 -21.79
C GLY A 255 -23.78 -0.97 -21.49
N SER A 256 -25.09 -1.13 -21.54
CA SER A 256 -26.06 -0.09 -21.16
C SER A 256 -26.14 0.17 -19.66
N GLU A 257 -25.67 -0.78 -18.84
CA GLU A 257 -25.62 -0.67 -17.37
C GLU A 257 -24.26 -0.15 -16.92
N ASP A 258 -23.18 -0.52 -17.61
CA ASP A 258 -21.79 -0.17 -17.27
C ASP A 258 -21.37 1.22 -17.81
N ASN A 259 -21.95 1.66 -18.94
CA ASN A 259 -21.50 2.89 -19.58
C ASN A 259 -21.78 4.14 -18.75
N ASP A 260 -20.73 4.86 -18.37
CA ASP A 260 -20.81 6.16 -17.72
C ASP A 260 -21.22 7.24 -18.72
N GLY A 261 -22.46 7.76 -18.61
CA GLY A 261 -22.95 8.83 -19.45
C GLY A 261 -22.32 10.18 -19.12
N PHE A 262 -22.20 11.06 -20.14
CA PHE A 262 -21.72 12.43 -19.94
C PHE A 262 -22.88 13.41 -19.80
N THR A 263 -22.69 14.46 -19.00
CA THR A 263 -23.62 15.57 -18.81
C THR A 263 -22.87 16.87 -18.67
N ILE A 264 -23.58 18.00 -18.77
CA ILE A 264 -23.02 19.33 -18.51
C ILE A 264 -23.59 19.82 -17.20
N LYS A 265 -22.71 20.16 -16.25
CA LYS A 265 -23.05 20.81 -14.99
C LYS A 265 -22.09 21.97 -14.76
N ASP A 266 -22.62 23.15 -14.45
CA ASP A 266 -21.83 24.38 -14.23
C ASP A 266 -20.84 24.70 -15.37
N ASN A 267 -21.28 24.54 -16.61
CA ASN A 267 -20.48 24.66 -17.84
C ASN A 267 -19.25 23.73 -17.92
N MET A 268 -19.23 22.66 -17.12
CA MET A 268 -18.20 21.63 -17.17
C MET A 268 -18.79 20.28 -17.58
N ILE A 269 -17.97 19.47 -18.27
CA ILE A 269 -18.31 18.09 -18.58
C ILE A 269 -18.21 17.28 -17.29
N ASN A 270 -19.31 16.60 -16.96
CA ASN A 270 -19.41 15.69 -15.81
C ASN A 270 -19.94 14.35 -16.26
N LYS A 271 -19.84 13.33 -15.39
CA LYS A 271 -20.46 12.02 -15.62
C LYS A 271 -21.74 11.86 -14.79
N THR A 272 -22.63 11.00 -15.27
CA THR A 272 -23.88 10.62 -14.57
C THR A 272 -23.67 9.46 -13.61
N SER A 273 -22.61 8.68 -13.79
CA SER A 273 -22.20 7.51 -12.99
C SER A 273 -20.68 7.41 -12.95
N ASN A 274 -20.14 6.42 -12.24
CA ASN A 274 -18.68 6.22 -12.14
C ASN A 274 -18.30 4.73 -12.06
N HIS A 275 -18.89 3.92 -12.94
CA HIS A 275 -18.60 2.49 -13.05
C HIS A 275 -17.14 2.22 -13.42
N ALA A 276 -16.58 3.06 -14.31
CA ALA A 276 -15.17 3.02 -14.71
C ALA A 276 -14.20 3.41 -13.57
N GLY A 277 -14.70 3.95 -12.45
CA GLY A 277 -13.87 4.33 -11.31
C GLY A 277 -12.85 5.43 -11.61
N GLY A 278 -13.23 6.45 -12.40
CA GLY A 278 -12.40 7.64 -12.68
C GLY A 278 -11.36 7.46 -13.78
N ILE A 279 -11.32 6.31 -14.46
CA ILE A 279 -10.30 6.00 -15.48
C ILE A 279 -11.00 5.43 -16.73
N MET A 280 -10.87 6.11 -17.85
CA MET A 280 -11.42 5.69 -19.14
C MET A 280 -10.32 5.62 -20.20
N GLY A 281 -10.23 4.49 -20.91
CA GLY A 281 -9.16 4.27 -21.90
C GLY A 281 -7.74 4.32 -21.31
N GLY A 282 -7.58 4.10 -20.02
CA GLY A 282 -6.30 4.17 -19.31
C GLY A 282 -5.89 5.58 -18.84
N ILE A 283 -6.78 6.55 -18.98
CA ILE A 283 -6.53 7.97 -18.69
C ILE A 283 -7.57 8.44 -17.66
N SER A 284 -7.15 9.22 -16.66
CA SER A 284 -8.07 9.80 -15.69
C SER A 284 -9.08 10.74 -16.35
N ASP A 285 -10.33 10.70 -15.93
CA ASP A 285 -11.43 11.49 -16.49
C ASP A 285 -11.85 12.69 -15.61
N GLY A 286 -11.20 12.88 -14.47
CA GLY A 286 -11.49 13.94 -13.50
C GLY A 286 -12.48 13.53 -12.40
N SER A 287 -13.11 12.37 -12.51
CA SER A 287 -13.95 11.81 -11.46
C SER A 287 -13.11 11.20 -10.34
N GLU A 288 -13.75 10.85 -9.22
CA GLU A 288 -13.10 10.11 -8.14
C GLU A 288 -12.56 8.76 -8.64
N ILE A 289 -11.28 8.50 -8.39
CA ILE A 289 -10.69 7.19 -8.67
C ILE A 289 -11.01 6.27 -7.49
N ILE A 290 -11.59 5.09 -7.80
CA ILE A 290 -11.97 4.08 -6.80
C ILE A 290 -11.15 2.81 -7.07
N LEU A 291 -10.32 2.43 -6.09
CA LEU A 291 -9.50 1.24 -6.14
C LEU A 291 -9.76 0.35 -4.92
N ARG A 292 -9.80 -0.98 -5.13
CA ARG A 292 -9.86 -1.98 -4.05
C ARG A 292 -8.68 -2.92 -4.11
N ALA A 293 -8.10 -3.20 -2.94
CA ALA A 293 -7.01 -4.15 -2.75
C ALA A 293 -7.47 -5.31 -1.87
N TYR A 294 -7.32 -6.54 -2.36
CA TYR A 294 -7.69 -7.76 -1.67
C TYR A 294 -6.47 -8.37 -1.01
N VAL A 295 -6.52 -8.47 0.31
CA VAL A 295 -5.40 -8.89 1.16
C VAL A 295 -5.68 -10.28 1.71
N LYS A 296 -4.76 -11.23 1.46
CA LYS A 296 -4.88 -12.58 2.00
C LYS A 296 -4.68 -12.61 3.51
N PRO A 297 -5.18 -13.65 4.23
CA PRO A 297 -4.86 -13.89 5.63
C PRO A 297 -3.36 -13.95 5.89
N THR A 298 -2.94 -13.60 7.10
CA THR A 298 -1.56 -13.76 7.55
C THR A 298 -1.20 -15.24 7.57
N PRO A 299 -0.15 -15.70 6.87
CA PRO A 299 0.18 -17.11 6.80
C PRO A 299 0.84 -17.66 8.07
N SER A 300 1.32 -16.80 8.96
CA SER A 300 1.88 -17.18 10.25
C SER A 300 0.76 -17.45 11.26
N ILE A 301 0.29 -18.69 11.33
CA ILE A 301 -0.74 -19.15 12.27
C ILE A 301 -0.15 -20.23 13.19
N SER A 302 -0.72 -20.37 14.40
CA SER A 302 -0.24 -21.35 15.39
C SER A 302 -0.91 -22.73 15.26
N GLN A 303 -1.75 -22.93 14.24
CA GLN A 303 -2.26 -24.26 13.90
C GLN A 303 -1.16 -25.12 13.27
N PRO A 304 -1.13 -26.45 13.54
CA PRO A 304 -0.24 -27.36 12.85
C PRO A 304 -0.45 -27.37 11.34
N GLN A 305 0.60 -27.15 10.57
CA GLN A 305 0.55 -27.13 9.12
C GLN A 305 1.52 -28.15 8.52
N GLN A 306 1.07 -28.92 7.52
CA GLN A 306 1.92 -29.86 6.80
C GLN A 306 2.87 -29.10 5.86
N THR A 307 4.16 -29.43 5.92
CA THR A 307 5.20 -28.82 5.09
C THR A 307 6.40 -29.76 4.91
N VAL A 308 7.45 -29.24 4.30
CA VAL A 308 8.70 -29.97 4.09
C VAL A 308 9.91 -29.19 4.57
N THR A 309 10.97 -29.91 4.92
CA THR A 309 12.29 -29.30 5.14
C THR A 309 12.99 -29.04 3.80
N SER A 310 14.05 -28.22 3.81
CA SER A 310 14.95 -28.02 2.67
C SER A 310 15.67 -29.30 2.20
N GLN A 311 15.65 -30.36 3.04
CA GLN A 311 16.19 -31.68 2.73
C GLN A 311 15.13 -32.65 2.17
N GLY A 312 13.88 -32.18 1.88
CA GLY A 312 12.81 -32.99 1.31
C GLY A 312 12.08 -33.90 2.29
N ARG A 313 12.19 -33.69 3.61
CA ARG A 313 11.44 -34.46 4.62
C ARG A 313 10.12 -33.81 4.94
N GLN A 314 9.03 -34.59 4.94
CA GLN A 314 7.71 -34.13 5.40
C GLN A 314 7.71 -33.91 6.92
N ILE A 315 7.13 -32.79 7.35
CA ILE A 315 7.00 -32.43 8.77
C ILE A 315 5.65 -31.74 9.01
N SER A 316 5.20 -31.77 10.26
CA SER A 316 4.18 -30.86 10.77
C SER A 316 4.89 -29.67 11.44
N LEU A 317 4.52 -28.47 11.06
CA LEU A 317 5.13 -27.24 11.56
C LEU A 317 4.06 -26.39 12.24
N GLU A 318 4.33 -25.96 13.46
CA GLU A 318 3.58 -24.93 14.18
C GLU A 318 4.43 -23.67 14.23
N ILE A 319 3.85 -22.52 13.81
CA ILE A 319 4.58 -21.26 13.80
C ILE A 319 4.19 -20.48 15.06
N HIS A 320 5.00 -20.60 16.09
CA HIS A 320 4.82 -19.82 17.32
C HIS A 320 5.51 -18.45 17.17
N GLY A 321 4.87 -17.39 17.69
CA GLY A 321 5.45 -16.06 17.67
C GLY A 321 4.42 -14.95 17.78
N ARG A 322 4.90 -13.70 17.66
CA ARG A 322 4.08 -12.49 17.72
C ARG A 322 3.60 -12.14 16.31
N HIS A 323 2.50 -12.73 15.86
CA HIS A 323 1.93 -12.51 14.53
C HIS A 323 0.67 -11.66 14.60
N ASP A 324 0.39 -10.92 13.53
CA ASP A 324 -0.86 -10.18 13.38
C ASP A 324 -1.98 -11.17 13.02
N PRO A 325 -3.07 -11.28 13.76
CA PRO A 325 -4.25 -12.05 13.33
C PRO A 325 -4.94 -11.42 12.11
N VAL A 326 -4.70 -10.14 11.86
CA VAL A 326 -5.13 -9.41 10.66
C VAL A 326 -4.13 -8.31 10.33
N ILE A 327 -3.74 -8.20 9.06
CA ILE A 327 -2.80 -7.15 8.60
C ILE A 327 -3.51 -6.00 7.87
N VAL A 328 -4.80 -6.15 7.55
CA VAL A 328 -5.58 -5.21 6.74
C VAL A 328 -5.50 -3.77 7.29
N PRO A 329 -5.72 -3.50 8.59
CA PRO A 329 -5.66 -2.13 9.11
C PRO A 329 -4.30 -1.46 8.90
N ARG A 330 -3.21 -2.22 9.05
CA ARG A 330 -1.85 -1.71 8.83
C ARG A 330 -1.53 -1.51 7.35
N ALA A 331 -2.21 -2.25 6.48
CA ALA A 331 -2.03 -2.16 5.03
C ALA A 331 -2.80 -0.97 4.41
N VAL A 332 -3.76 -0.37 5.11
CA VAL A 332 -4.53 0.81 4.65
C VAL A 332 -3.58 1.92 4.19
N VAL A 333 -2.67 2.37 5.05
CA VAL A 333 -1.72 3.43 4.71
C VAL A 333 -0.69 3.00 3.67
N VAL A 334 -0.41 1.70 3.53
CA VAL A 334 0.49 1.19 2.48
C VAL A 334 -0.16 1.29 1.11
N VAL A 335 -1.44 0.92 0.99
CA VAL A 335 -2.22 1.08 -0.25
C VAL A 335 -2.31 2.54 -0.64
N GLU A 336 -2.67 3.43 0.31
CA GLU A 336 -2.69 4.89 0.12
C GLU A 336 -1.36 5.40 -0.43
N SER A 337 -0.25 5.01 0.21
CA SER A 337 1.10 5.44 -0.16
C SER A 337 1.48 4.99 -1.57
N MET A 338 1.17 3.74 -1.94
CA MET A 338 1.48 3.23 -3.28
C MET A 338 0.62 3.88 -4.36
N CYS A 339 -0.65 4.21 -4.05
CA CYS A 339 -1.48 5.02 -4.94
C CYS A 339 -0.91 6.43 -5.13
N ALA A 340 -0.47 7.07 -4.03
CA ALA A 340 0.13 8.40 -4.10
C ALA A 340 1.40 8.42 -4.96
N LEU A 341 2.27 7.41 -4.83
CA LEU A 341 3.46 7.27 -5.67
C LEU A 341 3.10 7.12 -7.15
N ALA A 342 2.12 6.28 -7.48
CA ALA A 342 1.69 6.06 -8.86
C ALA A 342 1.06 7.31 -9.48
N ILE A 343 0.20 8.02 -8.74
CA ILE A 343 -0.42 9.28 -9.21
C ILE A 343 0.64 10.36 -9.40
N THR A 344 1.62 10.47 -8.50
CA THR A 344 2.70 11.47 -8.63
C THR A 344 3.54 11.21 -9.88
N ASP A 345 3.92 9.96 -10.13
CA ASP A 345 4.70 9.57 -11.30
C ASP A 345 3.93 9.85 -12.61
N ALA A 346 2.63 9.47 -12.66
CA ALA A 346 1.75 9.75 -13.80
C ALA A 346 1.53 11.26 -14.02
N LEU A 347 1.43 12.06 -12.96
CA LEU A 347 1.29 13.51 -13.03
C LEU A 347 2.55 14.13 -13.65
N PHE A 348 3.74 13.72 -13.25
CA PHE A 348 4.98 14.23 -13.82
C PHE A 348 5.17 13.81 -15.28
N ALA A 349 4.84 12.57 -15.62
CA ALA A 349 4.82 12.10 -17.00
C ALA A 349 3.91 12.96 -17.89
N ASN A 350 2.76 13.41 -17.36
CA ASN A 350 1.80 14.24 -18.10
C ASN A 350 2.25 15.70 -18.32
N MET A 351 3.28 16.20 -17.62
CA MET A 351 3.70 17.59 -17.73
C MET A 351 4.14 17.97 -19.14
N THR A 352 4.70 17.04 -19.90
CA THR A 352 5.23 17.23 -21.27
C THR A 352 4.25 16.79 -22.35
N SER A 353 3.04 16.32 -22.03
CA SER A 353 2.11 15.75 -23.00
C SER A 353 1.43 16.79 -23.92
N ARG A 354 1.51 18.11 -23.60
CA ARG A 354 0.88 19.18 -24.36
C ARG A 354 1.82 20.35 -24.60
N LEU A 355 1.93 20.78 -25.85
CA LEU A 355 2.81 21.86 -26.26
C LEU A 355 2.44 23.19 -25.57
N ASP A 356 1.15 23.51 -25.41
CA ASP A 356 0.70 24.74 -24.77
C ASP A 356 1.10 24.80 -23.28
N LYS A 357 1.18 23.67 -22.58
CA LYS A 357 1.69 23.61 -21.20
C LYS A 357 3.20 23.92 -21.16
N ILE A 358 3.96 23.36 -22.07
CA ILE A 358 5.41 23.61 -22.20
C ILE A 358 5.65 25.10 -22.52
N GLN A 359 4.89 25.64 -23.46
CA GLN A 359 4.99 27.07 -23.82
C GLN A 359 4.69 27.99 -22.64
N LYS A 360 3.68 27.71 -21.80
CA LYS A 360 3.38 28.51 -20.60
C LYS A 360 4.55 28.59 -19.62
N ILE A 361 5.41 27.59 -19.56
CA ILE A 361 6.54 27.54 -18.64
C ILE A 361 7.77 28.23 -19.23
N TYR A 362 8.03 28.07 -20.52
CA TYR A 362 9.29 28.44 -21.15
C TYR A 362 9.19 29.57 -22.18
N SER A 363 7.98 29.99 -22.62
CA SER A 363 7.85 31.19 -23.45
C SER A 363 7.92 32.45 -22.58
N LYS A 364 8.74 33.40 -23.03
CA LYS A 364 8.87 34.72 -22.40
C LYS A 364 7.69 35.63 -22.75
#